data_a7fd01a7d2be5e5033bfd9aa64dc2a8f
#
_entry.id   a7fd01a7d2be5e5033bfd9aa64dc2a8f
#
_cell.length_a   1.000
_cell.length_b   1.000
_cell.length_c   1.000
_cell.angle_alpha   90.00
_cell.angle_beta   90.00
_cell.angle_gamma   90.00
#
_symmetry.space_group_name_H-M   'P 1'
#
loop_
_entity.id
_entity.type
_entity.pdbx_description
1 polymer ?
#
loop_
_entity_poly.entity_id
_entity_poly.type
_entity_poly.pdbx_seq_one_letter_code
_entity_poly.pdbx_strand_id
1 'polypeptide(L)'
;LGANRRFLVGTEVELAGVRGLDEDRLHVFLDNRLAKGYIAWAVPGVGVTQVGLATTGPIAGRLDLLLERLATVCDLSQAKVVARRGGLIPCGGPVRPWRMDGAILLGDAAGMVSPLTAGGIHPAMQLGRVAGVAIANHLFDAGPDPSRAVAALAPSFACKRWMRSAFELLPTNFLFDQM
;
A
#
# COMPACT_ATOMS: atom_id res chain seq x y z
N LEU A 1 -19.87 10.91 5.26
CA LEU A 1 -18.42 10.62 5.14
C LEU A 1 -18.05 10.49 3.66
N GLY A 2 -16.82 10.88 3.31
CA GLY A 2 -16.27 10.70 1.97
C GLY A 2 -15.94 9.24 1.69
N ALA A 3 -15.70 8.92 0.40
CA ALA A 3 -15.31 7.60 -0.05
C ALA A 3 -14.07 7.65 -0.94
N ASN A 4 -13.22 6.64 -0.84
CA ASN A 4 -12.10 6.44 -1.75
C ASN A 4 -12.64 6.13 -3.16
N ARG A 5 -12.01 6.69 -4.20
CA ARG A 5 -12.39 6.51 -5.60
C ARG A 5 -11.25 6.03 -6.50
N ARG A 6 -10.02 6.07 -6.02
CA ARG A 6 -8.82 5.64 -6.75
C ARG A 6 -8.09 4.59 -5.94
N PHE A 7 -7.85 3.44 -6.56
CA PHE A 7 -7.24 2.30 -5.90
C PHE A 7 -6.16 1.69 -6.78
N LEU A 8 -5.14 1.12 -6.12
CA LEU A 8 -4.37 0.03 -6.66
C LEU A 8 -5.08 -1.27 -6.28
N VAL A 9 -5.08 -2.23 -7.18
CA VAL A 9 -5.50 -3.61 -6.89
C VAL A 9 -4.25 -4.40 -6.54
N GLY A 10 -4.17 -4.94 -5.34
CA GLY A 10 -3.05 -5.74 -4.85
C GLY A 10 -3.38 -7.23 -4.79
N THR A 11 -2.39 -8.06 -5.07
CA THR A 11 -2.42 -9.50 -4.81
C THR A 11 -1.08 -9.97 -4.30
N GLU A 12 -1.10 -10.93 -3.38
CA GLU A 12 0.09 -11.46 -2.73
C GLU A 12 -0.11 -12.94 -2.40
N VAL A 13 0.97 -13.70 -2.50
CA VAL A 13 1.06 -15.07 -1.99
C VAL A 13 2.20 -15.17 -0.98
N GLU A 14 2.02 -16.02 0.02
CA GLU A 14 3.09 -16.48 0.88
C GLU A 14 3.58 -17.83 0.36
N LEU A 15 4.87 -17.91 0.08
CA LEU A 15 5.53 -19.11 -0.41
C LEU A 15 6.46 -19.69 0.67
N ALA A 16 6.22 -20.91 1.08
CA ALA A 16 7.19 -21.68 1.87
C ALA A 16 8.13 -22.41 0.91
N GLY A 17 9.42 -22.58 1.30
CA GLY A 17 10.38 -23.38 0.54
C GLY A 17 11.06 -22.66 -0.63
N VAL A 18 11.00 -21.35 -0.72
CA VAL A 18 11.82 -20.53 -1.65
C VAL A 18 13.28 -20.64 -1.24
N ARG A 19 14.20 -20.81 -2.21
CA ARG A 19 15.64 -20.95 -1.97
C ARG A 19 16.44 -20.02 -2.89
N GLY A 20 17.59 -19.57 -2.41
CA GLY A 20 18.52 -18.77 -3.21
C GLY A 20 18.11 -17.30 -3.36
N LEU A 21 17.12 -16.84 -2.63
CA LEU A 21 16.81 -15.43 -2.50
C LEU A 21 17.61 -14.83 -1.33
N ASP A 22 18.17 -13.64 -1.50
CA ASP A 22 18.89 -12.93 -0.43
C ASP A 22 17.88 -12.54 0.67
N GLU A 23 18.01 -13.16 1.84
CA GLU A 23 17.04 -13.04 2.93
C GLU A 23 17.11 -11.69 3.65
N ASP A 24 18.21 -10.96 3.51
CA ASP A 24 18.41 -9.65 4.12
C ASP A 24 17.90 -8.49 3.26
N ARG A 25 17.27 -8.77 2.12
CA ARG A 25 16.85 -7.76 1.14
C ARG A 25 15.38 -7.86 0.75
N LEU A 26 14.79 -6.70 0.54
CA LEU A 26 13.54 -6.55 -0.21
C LEU A 26 13.86 -6.57 -1.70
N HIS A 27 13.33 -7.54 -2.44
CA HIS A 27 13.45 -7.61 -3.89
C HIS A 27 12.28 -6.89 -4.54
N VAL A 28 12.57 -5.91 -5.39
CA VAL A 28 11.57 -5.08 -6.07
C VAL A 28 11.72 -5.24 -7.58
N PHE A 29 10.60 -5.43 -8.27
CA PHE A 29 10.52 -5.49 -9.72
C PHE A 29 9.80 -4.25 -10.24
N LEU A 30 10.52 -3.46 -11.06
CA LEU A 30 10.02 -2.27 -11.72
C LEU A 30 9.71 -2.61 -13.18
N ASP A 31 8.54 -3.17 -13.43
CA ASP A 31 8.08 -3.54 -14.77
C ASP A 31 6.56 -3.31 -14.87
N ASN A 32 6.15 -2.46 -15.82
CA ASN A 32 4.74 -2.17 -16.05
C ASN A 32 3.91 -3.34 -16.55
N ARG A 33 4.55 -4.34 -17.13
CA ARG A 33 3.89 -5.60 -17.49
C ARG A 33 3.47 -6.37 -16.25
N LEU A 34 4.25 -6.27 -15.16
CA LEU A 34 3.94 -6.82 -13.85
C LEU A 34 2.98 -5.91 -13.07
N ALA A 35 3.39 -4.65 -12.87
CA ALA A 35 2.79 -3.76 -11.89
C ALA A 35 2.61 -2.34 -12.45
N LYS A 36 1.64 -2.16 -13.37
CA LYS A 36 1.38 -0.84 -13.96
C LYS A 36 1.05 0.18 -12.87
N GLY A 37 1.88 1.23 -12.83
CA GLY A 37 1.72 2.35 -11.90
C GLY A 37 2.10 2.03 -10.45
N TYR A 38 2.76 0.89 -10.18
CA TYR A 38 3.31 0.56 -8.89
C TYR A 38 4.47 -0.44 -9.04
N ILE A 39 4.72 -1.27 -8.03
CA ILE A 39 5.81 -2.26 -7.97
C ILE A 39 5.27 -3.68 -7.80
N ALA A 40 6.11 -4.66 -8.16
CA ALA A 40 6.00 -6.02 -7.67
C ALA A 40 7.17 -6.31 -6.71
N TRP A 41 7.00 -7.24 -5.79
CA TRP A 41 7.96 -7.50 -4.72
C TRP A 41 8.09 -8.98 -4.38
N ALA A 42 9.25 -9.34 -3.85
CA ALA A 42 9.45 -10.55 -3.08
C ALA A 42 10.16 -10.17 -1.77
N VAL A 43 9.54 -10.48 -0.65
CA VAL A 43 10.00 -10.13 0.70
C VAL A 43 10.24 -11.42 1.48
N PRO A 44 11.50 -11.81 1.71
CA PRO A 44 11.80 -12.90 2.61
C PRO A 44 11.32 -12.59 4.03
N GLY A 45 10.77 -13.59 4.69
CA GLY A 45 10.29 -13.51 6.06
C GLY A 45 10.58 -14.82 6.80
N VAL A 46 10.13 -14.91 8.05
CA VAL A 46 10.37 -16.11 8.87
C VAL A 46 9.54 -17.28 8.34
N GLY A 47 10.22 -18.23 7.69
CA GLY A 47 9.61 -19.46 7.16
C GLY A 47 8.83 -19.31 5.86
N VAL A 48 8.59 -18.09 5.40
CA VAL A 48 7.85 -17.81 4.15
C VAL A 48 8.45 -16.61 3.41
N THR A 49 8.26 -16.57 2.09
CA THR A 49 8.54 -15.40 1.26
C THR A 49 7.21 -14.83 0.78
N GLN A 50 6.97 -13.55 1.04
CA GLN A 50 5.81 -12.82 0.53
C GLN A 50 6.11 -12.33 -0.88
N VAL A 51 5.32 -12.79 -1.86
CA VAL A 51 5.48 -12.42 -3.27
C VAL A 51 4.19 -11.78 -3.75
N GLY A 52 4.29 -10.53 -4.18
CA GLY A 52 3.08 -9.79 -4.53
C GLY A 52 3.33 -8.64 -5.51
N LEU A 53 2.25 -8.08 -5.95
CA LEU A 53 2.23 -6.87 -6.78
C LEU A 53 0.97 -6.05 -6.53
N ALA A 54 1.04 -4.77 -6.87
CA ALA A 54 -0.15 -3.93 -6.95
C ALA A 54 -0.14 -3.12 -8.25
N THR A 55 -1.30 -2.86 -8.83
CA THR A 55 -1.42 -2.25 -10.16
C THR A 55 -2.67 -1.37 -10.27
N THR A 56 -2.64 -0.38 -11.14
CA THR A 56 -3.83 0.38 -11.57
C THR A 56 -4.58 -0.30 -12.70
N GLY A 57 -3.98 -1.34 -13.30
CA GLY A 57 -4.55 -2.10 -14.42
C GLY A 57 -5.18 -3.43 -13.99
N PRO A 58 -5.59 -4.25 -14.96
CA PRO A 58 -6.07 -5.60 -14.70
C PRO A 58 -5.02 -6.43 -13.95
N ILE A 59 -5.45 -7.21 -12.95
CA ILE A 59 -4.56 -7.99 -12.10
C ILE A 59 -4.42 -9.45 -12.54
N ALA A 60 -5.37 -9.94 -13.34
CA ALA A 60 -5.41 -11.34 -13.79
C ALA A 60 -4.11 -11.74 -14.52
N GLY A 61 -3.55 -12.90 -14.17
CA GLY A 61 -2.33 -13.47 -14.74
C GLY A 61 -1.01 -12.77 -14.35
N ARG A 62 -1.07 -11.60 -13.69
CA ARG A 62 0.16 -10.85 -13.35
C ARG A 62 0.96 -11.48 -12.23
N LEU A 63 0.29 -12.17 -11.30
CA LEU A 63 0.98 -12.90 -10.25
C LEU A 63 1.76 -14.09 -10.83
N ASP A 64 1.18 -14.81 -11.79
CA ASP A 64 1.84 -15.92 -12.46
C ASP A 64 3.08 -15.43 -13.23
N LEU A 65 2.93 -14.33 -13.97
CA LEU A 65 4.06 -13.67 -14.64
C LEU A 65 5.16 -13.22 -13.65
N LEU A 66 4.79 -12.72 -12.46
CA LEU A 66 5.75 -12.39 -11.41
C LEU A 66 6.46 -13.64 -10.89
N LEU A 67 5.75 -14.74 -10.68
CA LEU A 67 6.35 -16.00 -10.23
C LEU A 67 7.31 -16.58 -11.28
N GLU A 68 6.96 -16.52 -12.56
CA GLU A 68 7.86 -16.85 -13.67
C GLU A 68 9.13 -15.99 -13.65
N ARG A 69 8.97 -14.69 -13.44
CA ARG A 69 10.10 -13.75 -13.34
C ARG A 69 10.95 -14.03 -12.10
N LEU A 70 10.34 -14.32 -10.96
CA LEU A 70 11.03 -14.65 -9.72
C LEU A 70 11.84 -15.96 -9.87
N ALA A 71 11.32 -16.96 -10.58
CA ALA A 71 12.01 -18.21 -10.85
C ALA A 71 13.32 -18.05 -11.65
N THR A 72 13.56 -16.90 -12.29
CA THR A 72 14.85 -16.61 -12.96
C THR A 72 15.92 -16.11 -11.98
N VAL A 73 15.57 -15.77 -10.75
CA VAL A 73 16.49 -15.19 -9.75
C VAL A 73 16.58 -16.03 -8.47
N CYS A 74 15.69 -16.99 -8.28
CA CYS A 74 15.71 -17.91 -7.15
C CYS A 74 15.08 -19.27 -7.51
N ASP A 75 15.24 -20.27 -6.65
CA ASP A 75 14.68 -21.61 -6.85
C ASP A 75 13.29 -21.70 -6.21
N LEU A 76 12.28 -21.91 -7.04
CA LEU A 76 10.89 -22.12 -6.65
C LEU A 76 10.46 -23.59 -6.77
N SER A 77 11.36 -24.54 -7.09
CA SER A 77 10.99 -25.95 -7.37
C SER A 77 10.31 -26.65 -6.20
N GLN A 78 10.62 -26.24 -4.97
CA GLN A 78 10.03 -26.76 -3.74
C GLN A 78 9.05 -25.75 -3.09
N ALA A 79 8.79 -24.63 -3.76
CA ALA A 79 7.92 -23.59 -3.23
C ALA A 79 6.46 -24.06 -3.17
N LYS A 80 5.80 -23.81 -2.04
CA LYS A 80 4.39 -24.12 -1.81
C LYS A 80 3.65 -22.87 -1.39
N VAL A 81 2.53 -22.59 -2.01
CA VAL A 81 1.65 -21.50 -1.59
C VAL A 81 0.97 -21.89 -0.28
N VAL A 82 1.23 -21.15 0.78
CA VAL A 82 0.63 -21.36 2.11
C VAL A 82 -0.47 -20.36 2.42
N ALA A 83 -0.45 -19.18 1.80
CA ALA A 83 -1.52 -18.19 1.91
C ALA A 83 -1.65 -17.36 0.64
N ARG A 84 -2.86 -16.82 0.41
CA ARG A 84 -3.16 -15.85 -0.65
C ARG A 84 -3.90 -14.67 -0.05
N ARG A 85 -3.53 -13.47 -0.48
CA ARG A 85 -4.18 -12.23 -0.07
C ARG A 85 -4.43 -11.34 -1.28
N GLY A 86 -5.41 -10.47 -1.16
CA GLY A 86 -5.66 -9.45 -2.16
C GLY A 86 -6.54 -8.35 -1.58
N GLY A 87 -6.47 -7.18 -2.18
CA GLY A 87 -7.25 -6.05 -1.69
C GLY A 87 -7.08 -4.80 -2.53
N LEU A 88 -7.81 -3.78 -2.12
CA LEU A 88 -7.75 -2.45 -2.71
C LEU A 88 -6.93 -1.53 -1.82
N ILE A 89 -5.92 -0.88 -2.39
CA ILE A 89 -5.08 0.10 -1.68
C ILE A 89 -5.51 1.49 -2.16
N PRO A 90 -6.03 2.37 -1.29
CA PRO A 90 -6.44 3.70 -1.70
C PRO A 90 -5.23 4.54 -2.08
N CYS A 91 -5.24 5.13 -3.26
CA CYS A 91 -4.15 5.95 -3.78
C CYS A 91 -4.59 7.37 -4.22
N GLY A 92 -5.83 7.75 -3.91
CA GLY A 92 -6.39 9.07 -4.24
C GLY A 92 -6.03 10.18 -3.26
N GLY A 93 -5.46 9.84 -2.11
CA GLY A 93 -5.25 10.75 -0.98
C GLY A 93 -6.47 10.88 -0.08
N PRO A 94 -6.42 11.73 0.98
CA PRO A 94 -7.46 11.82 1.98
C PRO A 94 -8.85 12.14 1.41
N VAL A 95 -9.84 11.36 1.83
CA VAL A 95 -11.26 11.59 1.48
C VAL A 95 -11.82 12.83 2.19
N ARG A 96 -12.86 13.41 1.65
CA ARG A 96 -13.54 14.55 2.29
C ARG A 96 -15.07 14.40 2.19
N PRO A 97 -15.80 14.62 3.28
CA PRO A 97 -15.33 14.79 4.66
C PRO A 97 -14.86 13.44 5.24
N TRP A 98 -13.77 13.44 6.01
CA TRP A 98 -13.26 12.26 6.74
C TRP A 98 -13.78 12.20 8.19
N ARG A 99 -14.62 13.16 8.59
CA ARG A 99 -15.29 13.25 9.89
C ARG A 99 -16.74 13.68 9.75
N MET A 100 -17.55 13.26 10.67
CA MET A 100 -18.93 13.71 10.92
C MET A 100 -19.24 13.49 12.40
N ASP A 101 -20.40 13.94 12.86
CA ASP A 101 -20.82 13.73 14.25
C ASP A 101 -20.73 12.24 14.64
N GLY A 102 -20.03 11.97 15.73
CA GLY A 102 -19.82 10.62 16.25
C GLY A 102 -18.88 9.71 15.45
N ALA A 103 -18.26 10.17 14.37
CA ALA A 103 -17.39 9.32 13.56
C ALA A 103 -16.19 10.07 12.97
N ILE A 104 -15.00 9.42 13.06
CA ILE A 104 -13.75 9.87 12.45
C ILE A 104 -13.17 8.70 11.65
N LEU A 105 -12.93 8.89 10.33
CA LEU A 105 -12.20 7.93 9.51
C LEU A 105 -10.69 8.14 9.67
N LEU A 106 -9.94 7.04 9.73
CA LEU A 106 -8.48 7.03 9.82
C LEU A 106 -7.89 6.00 8.84
N GLY A 107 -6.57 6.06 8.62
CA GLY A 107 -5.86 5.10 7.79
C GLY A 107 -6.46 4.97 6.38
N ASP A 108 -6.56 3.74 5.90
CA ASP A 108 -7.07 3.42 4.55
C ASP A 108 -8.53 3.87 4.36
N ALA A 109 -9.36 3.76 5.38
CA ALA A 109 -10.75 4.22 5.32
C ALA A 109 -10.85 5.71 5.03
N ALA A 110 -9.92 6.50 5.57
CA ALA A 110 -9.81 7.94 5.29
C ALA A 110 -8.99 8.27 4.03
N GLY A 111 -8.43 7.28 3.34
CA GLY A 111 -7.48 7.50 2.24
C GLY A 111 -6.17 8.15 2.71
N MET A 112 -5.82 8.01 4.00
CA MET A 112 -4.59 8.57 4.59
C MET A 112 -3.39 7.66 4.33
N VAL A 113 -3.28 7.20 3.10
CA VAL A 113 -2.21 6.38 2.54
C VAL A 113 -1.44 7.21 1.54
N SER A 114 -0.12 7.08 1.52
CA SER A 114 0.71 7.80 0.56
C SER A 114 0.32 7.43 -0.88
N PRO A 115 -0.14 8.37 -1.71
CA PRO A 115 -0.55 8.07 -3.08
C PRO A 115 0.58 7.54 -3.96
N LEU A 116 1.83 7.85 -3.61
CA LEU A 116 3.01 7.48 -4.39
C LEU A 116 3.57 6.12 -3.96
N THR A 117 3.70 5.89 -2.65
CA THR A 117 4.39 4.71 -2.09
C THR A 117 3.45 3.67 -1.49
N ALA A 118 2.13 3.91 -1.52
CA ALA A 118 1.10 3.11 -0.84
C ALA A 118 1.40 2.83 0.66
N GLY A 119 2.29 3.63 1.28
CA GLY A 119 2.64 3.52 2.69
C GLY A 119 1.54 4.11 3.58
N GLY A 120 0.82 3.27 4.31
CA GLY A 120 -0.31 3.65 5.17
C GLY A 120 -0.16 3.25 6.63
N ILE A 121 0.69 2.28 6.96
CA ILE A 121 0.81 1.72 8.32
C ILE A 121 1.23 2.78 9.34
N HIS A 122 2.32 3.49 9.09
CA HIS A 122 2.83 4.51 10.01
C HIS A 122 1.81 5.63 10.30
N PRO A 123 1.22 6.31 9.29
CA PRO A 123 0.20 7.32 9.56
C PRO A 123 -1.05 6.74 10.22
N ALA A 124 -1.47 5.52 9.89
CA ALA A 124 -2.61 4.88 10.55
C ALA A 124 -2.37 4.65 12.05
N MET A 125 -1.19 4.14 12.42
CA MET A 125 -0.82 3.96 13.83
C MET A 125 -0.69 5.28 14.58
N GLN A 126 -0.03 6.28 13.99
CA GLN A 126 0.15 7.59 14.59
C GLN A 126 -1.20 8.28 14.83
N LEU A 127 -2.04 8.35 13.80
CA LEU A 127 -3.34 9.00 13.90
C LEU A 127 -4.32 8.22 14.77
N GLY A 128 -4.26 6.88 14.76
CA GLY A 128 -5.03 6.04 15.66
C GLY A 128 -4.73 6.31 17.13
N ARG A 129 -3.45 6.43 17.49
CA ARG A 129 -3.03 6.79 18.84
C ARG A 129 -3.52 8.19 19.25
N VAL A 130 -3.36 9.17 18.37
CA VAL A 130 -3.79 10.55 18.64
C VAL A 130 -5.30 10.63 18.79
N ALA A 131 -6.05 9.97 17.90
CA ALA A 131 -7.51 9.92 17.98
C ALA A 131 -7.98 9.25 19.28
N GLY A 132 -7.38 8.11 19.66
CA GLY A 132 -7.75 7.41 20.88
C GLY A 132 -7.57 8.26 22.13
N VAL A 133 -6.42 8.95 22.27
CA VAL A 133 -6.17 9.87 23.40
C VAL A 133 -7.15 11.05 23.36
N ALA A 134 -7.37 11.67 22.20
CA ALA A 134 -8.26 12.81 22.09
C ALA A 134 -9.73 12.45 22.37
N ILE A 135 -10.18 11.26 21.96
CA ILE A 135 -11.52 10.74 22.27
C ILE A 135 -11.67 10.51 23.77
N ALA A 136 -10.70 9.86 24.40
CA ALA A 136 -10.72 9.63 25.84
C ALA A 136 -10.82 10.94 26.61
N ASN A 137 -9.98 11.92 26.31
CA ASN A 137 -10.03 13.25 26.94
C ASN A 137 -11.38 13.96 26.70
N HIS A 138 -11.95 13.84 25.52
CA HIS A 138 -13.25 14.44 25.21
C HIS A 138 -14.39 13.82 26.02
N LEU A 139 -14.38 12.51 26.18
CA LEU A 139 -15.44 11.77 26.88
C LEU A 139 -15.36 11.88 28.41
N PHE A 140 -14.14 11.88 28.96
CA PHE A 140 -13.93 11.84 30.41
C PHE A 140 -13.62 13.19 31.03
N ASP A 141 -12.97 14.08 30.29
CA ASP A 141 -12.45 15.35 30.81
C ASP A 141 -13.07 16.59 30.14
N ALA A 142 -14.17 16.41 29.38
CA ALA A 142 -14.77 17.48 28.57
C ALA A 142 -13.77 18.23 27.65
N GLY A 143 -12.77 17.47 27.16
CA GLY A 143 -11.75 17.98 26.24
C GLY A 143 -12.33 18.46 24.88
N PRO A 144 -11.50 19.10 24.04
CA PRO A 144 -11.93 19.61 22.74
C PRO A 144 -12.35 18.46 21.80
N ASP A 145 -13.06 18.79 20.71
CA ASP A 145 -13.44 17.86 19.66
C ASP A 145 -12.22 17.06 19.16
N PRO A 146 -12.25 15.73 19.27
CA PRO A 146 -11.12 14.86 18.91
C PRO A 146 -10.64 15.04 17.47
N SER A 147 -11.53 15.42 16.56
CA SER A 147 -11.19 15.64 15.16
C SER A 147 -10.17 16.78 14.96
N ARG A 148 -10.05 17.72 15.90
CA ARG A 148 -9.04 18.80 15.84
C ARG A 148 -7.63 18.25 15.98
N ALA A 149 -7.41 17.32 16.93
CA ALA A 149 -6.13 16.68 17.14
C ALA A 149 -5.71 15.84 15.92
N VAL A 150 -6.65 15.11 15.34
CA VAL A 150 -6.40 14.33 14.11
C VAL A 150 -6.10 15.27 12.93
N ALA A 151 -6.87 16.37 12.76
CA ALA A 151 -6.67 17.32 11.67
C ALA A 151 -5.29 17.98 11.68
N ALA A 152 -4.74 18.24 12.86
CA ALA A 152 -3.41 18.85 13.02
C ALA A 152 -2.28 17.96 12.46
N LEU A 153 -2.47 16.64 12.42
CA LEU A 153 -1.48 15.66 11.98
C LEU A 153 -1.86 14.93 10.69
N ALA A 154 -3.11 15.11 10.21
CA ALA A 154 -3.59 14.44 9.00
C ALA A 154 -2.76 14.85 7.78
N PRO A 155 -2.21 13.89 7.01
CA PRO A 155 -1.38 14.19 5.86
C PRO A 155 -2.24 14.76 4.72
N SER A 156 -1.78 15.84 4.10
CA SER A 156 -2.44 16.38 2.90
C SER A 156 -2.08 15.63 1.61
N PHE A 157 -0.84 15.11 1.56
CA PHE A 157 -0.24 14.47 0.40
C PHE A 157 -0.30 15.28 -0.91
N ALA A 158 -0.43 16.59 -0.86
CA ALA A 158 -0.63 17.43 -2.05
C ALA A 158 0.47 17.21 -3.11
N CYS A 159 1.74 17.29 -2.71
CA CYS A 159 2.87 17.04 -3.59
C CYS A 159 2.88 15.59 -4.12
N LYS A 160 2.67 14.59 -3.26
CA LYS A 160 2.65 13.19 -3.67
C LYS A 160 1.49 12.86 -4.62
N ARG A 161 0.34 13.51 -4.49
CA ARG A 161 -0.77 13.38 -5.44
C ARG A 161 -0.43 13.96 -6.80
N TRP A 162 0.22 15.13 -6.82
CA TRP A 162 0.70 15.72 -8.06
C TRP A 162 1.74 14.82 -8.75
N MET A 163 2.74 14.35 -8.00
CA MET A 163 3.75 13.41 -8.50
C MET A 163 3.10 12.12 -9.04
N ARG A 164 2.10 11.59 -8.34
CA ARG A 164 1.35 10.42 -8.80
C ARG A 164 0.66 10.68 -10.13
N SER A 165 -0.01 11.81 -10.27
CA SER A 165 -0.69 12.18 -11.52
C SER A 165 0.30 12.39 -12.68
N ALA A 166 1.44 13.02 -12.41
CA ALA A 166 2.51 13.16 -13.40
C ALA A 166 3.08 11.78 -13.81
N PHE A 167 3.33 10.90 -12.86
CA PHE A 167 3.82 9.55 -13.13
C PHE A 167 2.86 8.70 -13.99
N GLU A 168 1.55 8.85 -13.78
CA GLU A 168 0.54 8.13 -14.58
C GLU A 168 0.41 8.65 -16.02
N LEU A 169 0.86 9.87 -16.29
CA LEU A 169 0.88 10.45 -17.64
C LEU A 169 2.15 10.08 -18.45
N LEU A 170 3.21 9.63 -17.78
CA LEU A 170 4.44 9.25 -18.47
C LEU A 170 4.28 7.89 -19.17
N PRO A 171 4.74 7.73 -20.42
CA PRO A 171 4.83 6.43 -21.07
C PRO A 171 5.92 5.60 -20.36
N THR A 172 5.52 4.61 -19.68
CA THR A 172 6.08 4.08 -18.46
C THR A 172 7.28 3.15 -18.57
N ASN A 173 7.64 2.65 -19.72
CA ASN A 173 8.85 1.81 -19.87
C ASN A 173 10.08 2.62 -20.31
N PHE A 174 9.88 3.80 -20.86
CA PHE A 174 10.97 4.62 -21.41
C PHE A 174 12.03 5.04 -20.37
N LEU A 175 11.66 5.19 -19.11
CA LEU A 175 12.58 5.58 -18.04
C LEU A 175 13.32 4.38 -17.42
N PHE A 176 12.80 3.16 -17.52
CA PHE A 176 13.36 1.97 -16.91
C PHE A 176 14.10 1.07 -17.92
N ASP A 177 13.77 1.15 -19.20
CA ASP A 177 14.46 0.41 -20.26
C ASP A 177 15.83 1.02 -20.66
N GLN A 178 16.20 2.18 -20.06
CA GLN A 178 17.48 2.87 -20.30
C GLN A 178 18.48 2.71 -19.14
N MET A 179 18.16 1.96 -18.10
CA MET A 179 19.04 1.61 -16.99
C MET A 179 19.44 0.13 -17.03
#